data_a5126cf158626874ca9e65afaf4dfec0
#
_entry.id   a5126cf158626874ca9e65afaf4dfec0
#
_cell.length_a   1.000
_cell.length_b   1.000
_cell.length_c   1.000
_cell.angle_alpha   90.00
_cell.angle_beta   90.00
_cell.angle_gamma   90.00
#
_symmetry.space_group_name_H-M   'P 1'
#
loop_
_entity.id
_entity.type
_entity.pdbx_description
1 polymer ?
#
loop_
_entity_poly.entity_id
_entity_poly.type
_entity_poly.pdbx_seq_one_letter_code
_entity_poly.pdbx_strand_id
1 'polypeptide(L)'
;GALCSSAASPPLRTNCRCYQQAGNLHPQALKSKERTGNQKAFQEVTRERSRAAQAMAMVEQRIEHSHLAIRGLNLHVAQAGTGELGTVLFLHGFPEIWYSWRHQMLAVAAAGYRAIAPDWRGYGLSDQPPEPEAAAYSDLTEDLLALLDALSVPKAYLVAKDFGAMLAYDFALRHPSRTCGVMCLGIPFLHGGSSFTAMPEGFYILRWREPGRAEADFGRYDVKRVVHTIYILFSRSEIPTAKEDQEITDLADLSTPLPEWFTEEDLAVYTSLYEKSGFVYPLQMPYRSLHKRQPIEDPKFEVPVFVVMGEKDYVIKFPGVEAVLKNGTMEKFAPDLKITYIPEGSHFVQEQFPDKVNELLLGFLKDHPVA
;
A
#
# COMPACT_ATOMS: atom_id res chain seq x y z
N GLY A 1 -9.91 21.43 -63.32
CA GLY A 1 -11.09 21.36 -64.13
C GLY A 1 -12.26 20.91 -63.31
N ALA A 2 -13.15 21.73 -62.99
CA ALA A 2 -14.43 22.05 -63.59
C ALA A 2 -15.54 21.10 -63.18
N LEU A 3 -16.47 21.61 -62.46
CA LEU A 3 -17.77 22.18 -62.69
C LEU A 3 -18.95 21.23 -62.33
N CYS A 4 -19.84 21.74 -61.47
CA CYS A 4 -21.29 21.95 -61.60
C CYS A 4 -22.17 20.74 -61.83
N SER A 5 -23.36 20.57 -61.21
CA SER A 5 -24.48 21.51 -61.00
C SER A 5 -25.60 20.71 -60.26
N SER A 6 -26.24 21.29 -59.32
CA SER A 6 -27.64 21.73 -59.23
C SER A 6 -28.72 20.78 -59.73
N ALA A 7 -29.72 20.48 -58.91
CA ALA A 7 -31.13 20.65 -59.22
C ALA A 7 -32.00 20.48 -57.97
N ALA A 8 -32.93 21.41 -57.87
CA ALA A 8 -33.90 21.56 -56.77
C ALA A 8 -35.29 21.03 -57.17
N SER A 9 -36.09 20.74 -56.12
CA SER A 9 -37.56 20.96 -55.97
C SER A 9 -38.54 19.95 -56.59
N PRO A 10 -39.83 19.95 -56.22
CA PRO A 10 -40.51 20.38 -54.98
C PRO A 10 -41.59 19.38 -54.46
N PRO A 11 -42.64 19.82 -53.72
CA PRO A 11 -43.26 19.09 -52.61
C PRO A 11 -44.60 18.45 -52.93
N LEU A 12 -45.05 17.54 -52.04
CA LEU A 12 -46.45 17.11 -52.03
C LEU A 12 -47.04 17.26 -50.63
N ARG A 13 -48.08 18.08 -50.54
CA ARG A 13 -49.03 18.20 -49.43
C ARG A 13 -49.98 17.04 -49.44
N THR A 14 -50.30 16.47 -48.28
CA THR A 14 -51.66 16.00 -48.00
C THR A 14 -51.96 16.12 -46.52
N ASN A 15 -53.08 16.75 -46.25
CA ASN A 15 -53.79 16.92 -44.98
C ASN A 15 -54.20 15.56 -44.37
N CYS A 16 -54.18 15.45 -43.04
CA CYS A 16 -55.30 14.90 -42.29
C CYS A 16 -55.32 15.45 -40.84
N ARG A 17 -56.45 15.99 -40.48
CA ARG A 17 -56.86 16.42 -39.15
C ARG A 17 -57.14 15.24 -38.23
N CYS A 18 -57.09 15.57 -36.95
CA CYS A 18 -57.75 14.97 -35.75
C CYS A 18 -56.75 14.32 -34.81
N TYR A 19 -56.48 14.83 -33.66
CA TYR A 19 -57.25 14.93 -32.40
C TYR A 19 -56.55 15.82 -31.40
N GLN A 20 -57.19 16.87 -30.94
CA GLN A 20 -56.92 17.55 -29.68
C GLN A 20 -57.40 16.68 -28.53
N GLN A 21 -56.54 16.39 -27.60
CA GLN A 21 -56.76 16.38 -26.13
C GLN A 21 -55.62 15.59 -25.46
N ALA A 22 -54.66 16.31 -24.94
CA ALA A 22 -53.86 15.86 -23.80
C ALA A 22 -53.34 17.11 -23.09
N GLY A 23 -53.64 17.13 -21.81
CA GLY A 23 -53.58 18.31 -20.95
C GLY A 23 -52.22 18.94 -20.79
N ASN A 24 -52.25 20.24 -20.63
CA ASN A 24 -51.13 21.07 -20.18
C ASN A 24 -50.57 20.63 -18.83
N LEU A 25 -49.51 19.84 -18.85
CA LEU A 25 -48.65 19.67 -17.70
C LEU A 25 -47.55 20.74 -17.76
N HIS A 26 -47.57 21.66 -16.83
CA HIS A 26 -46.71 22.82 -16.69
C HIS A 26 -45.23 22.39 -16.60
N PRO A 27 -44.28 22.90 -17.42
CA PRO A 27 -42.84 22.51 -17.39
C PRO A 27 -42.13 22.79 -16.07
N GLN A 28 -42.72 23.59 -15.18
CA GLN A 28 -42.15 23.89 -13.85
C GLN A 28 -42.33 22.74 -12.82
N ALA A 29 -43.29 21.85 -12.96
CA ALA A 29 -43.53 20.75 -12.03
C ALA A 29 -42.54 19.57 -12.25
N LEU A 30 -42.01 19.38 -13.45
CA LEU A 30 -41.00 18.39 -13.74
C LEU A 30 -39.59 18.81 -13.22
N LYS A 31 -39.24 20.09 -13.39
CA LYS A 31 -37.98 20.63 -12.87
C LYS A 31 -37.90 20.69 -11.34
N SER A 32 -39.03 20.79 -10.62
CA SER A 32 -39.04 20.78 -9.16
C SER A 32 -38.85 19.36 -8.58
N LYS A 33 -39.40 18.33 -9.22
CA LYS A 33 -39.22 16.91 -8.80
C LYS A 33 -37.80 16.38 -9.06
N GLU A 34 -37.17 16.76 -10.16
CA GLU A 34 -35.76 16.39 -10.42
C GLU A 34 -34.77 17.11 -9.48
N ARG A 35 -35.02 18.39 -9.15
CA ARG A 35 -34.20 19.11 -8.15
C ARG A 35 -34.33 18.55 -6.75
N THR A 36 -35.53 18.14 -6.33
CA THR A 36 -35.75 17.52 -4.99
C THR A 36 -35.21 16.09 -4.93
N GLY A 37 -35.23 15.33 -6.03
CA GLY A 37 -34.60 14.00 -6.13
C GLY A 37 -33.08 14.07 -6.02
N ASN A 38 -32.45 14.98 -6.76
CA ASN A 38 -30.99 15.21 -6.70
C ASN A 38 -30.54 15.74 -5.33
N GLN A 39 -31.32 16.60 -4.70
CA GLN A 39 -31.00 17.12 -3.36
C GLN A 39 -31.11 16.05 -2.26
N LYS A 40 -32.07 15.15 -2.37
CA LYS A 40 -32.20 14.00 -1.45
C LYS A 40 -31.07 13.00 -1.64
N ALA A 41 -30.74 12.64 -2.88
CA ALA A 41 -29.62 11.78 -3.19
C ALA A 41 -28.27 12.36 -2.70
N PHE A 42 -28.04 13.66 -2.90
CA PHE A 42 -26.86 14.35 -2.39
C PHE A 42 -26.81 14.38 -0.85
N GLN A 43 -27.95 14.61 -0.18
CA GLN A 43 -28.01 14.56 1.29
C GLN A 43 -27.80 13.14 1.84
N GLU A 44 -28.26 12.13 1.14
CA GLU A 44 -28.09 10.72 1.53
C GLU A 44 -26.62 10.29 1.42
N VAL A 45 -25.97 10.59 0.29
CA VAL A 45 -24.53 10.39 0.08
C VAL A 45 -23.69 11.15 1.13
N THR A 46 -24.08 12.39 1.47
CA THR A 46 -23.38 13.19 2.48
C THR A 46 -23.55 12.60 3.90
N ARG A 47 -24.74 12.06 4.21
CA ARG A 47 -25.00 11.37 5.48
C ARG A 47 -24.28 10.04 5.58
N GLU A 48 -24.19 9.29 4.49
CA GLU A 48 -23.42 8.04 4.45
C GLU A 48 -21.92 8.30 4.61
N ARG A 49 -21.38 9.31 3.94
CA ARG A 49 -19.98 9.74 4.13
C ARG A 49 -19.71 10.20 5.56
N SER A 50 -20.62 10.97 6.18
CA SER A 50 -20.48 11.39 7.57
C SER A 50 -20.56 10.20 8.55
N ARG A 51 -21.44 9.22 8.30
CA ARG A 51 -21.53 7.98 9.11
C ARG A 51 -20.28 7.11 8.93
N ALA A 52 -19.77 7.01 7.71
CA ALA A 52 -18.52 6.28 7.44
C ALA A 52 -17.33 6.97 8.13
N ALA A 53 -17.20 8.29 8.05
CA ALA A 53 -16.16 9.04 8.75
C ALA A 53 -16.28 8.93 10.28
N GLN A 54 -17.49 8.97 10.84
CA GLN A 54 -17.70 8.73 12.28
C GLN A 54 -17.39 7.29 12.67
N ALA A 55 -17.76 6.31 11.85
CA ALA A 55 -17.41 4.91 12.08
C ALA A 55 -15.91 4.70 12.03
N MET A 56 -15.21 5.33 11.06
CA MET A 56 -13.74 5.29 10.99
C MET A 56 -13.08 5.93 12.21
N ALA A 57 -13.53 7.12 12.64
CA ALA A 57 -13.01 7.77 13.84
C ALA A 57 -13.26 6.93 15.13
N MET A 58 -14.41 6.24 15.23
CA MET A 58 -14.66 5.28 16.33
C MET A 58 -13.81 4.01 16.23
N VAL A 59 -13.32 3.70 15.05
CA VAL A 59 -12.52 2.53 14.72
C VAL A 59 -11.04 2.81 15.00
N GLU A 60 -10.54 4.01 14.70
CA GLU A 60 -9.21 4.48 15.09
C GLU A 60 -9.04 4.56 16.61
N GLN A 61 -10.08 4.88 17.37
CA GLN A 61 -10.11 4.80 18.83
C GLN A 61 -9.95 3.37 19.38
N ARG A 62 -9.95 2.34 18.55
CA ARG A 62 -9.73 0.93 18.91
C ARG A 62 -8.30 0.46 18.71
N ILE A 63 -7.44 1.27 18.10
CA ILE A 63 -6.01 0.96 17.96
C ILE A 63 -5.28 1.60 19.13
N GLU A 64 -4.68 0.76 19.95
CA GLU A 64 -3.89 1.17 21.11
C GLU A 64 -2.43 1.37 20.70
N HIS A 65 -1.80 2.40 21.25
CA HIS A 65 -0.41 2.75 20.97
C HIS A 65 0.44 2.60 22.21
N SER A 66 1.58 1.94 22.07
CA SER A 66 2.55 1.75 23.15
C SER A 66 3.97 1.87 22.61
N HIS A 67 4.93 2.02 23.52
CA HIS A 67 6.35 1.94 23.21
C HIS A 67 6.97 0.81 24.01
N LEU A 68 7.75 -0.03 23.35
CA LEU A 68 8.43 -1.17 23.95
C LEU A 68 9.94 -1.00 23.84
N ALA A 69 10.65 -1.26 24.93
CA ALA A 69 12.11 -1.25 24.93
C ALA A 69 12.62 -2.52 24.23
N ILE A 70 13.06 -2.38 23.00
CA ILE A 70 13.54 -3.47 22.13
C ILE A 70 14.98 -3.17 21.73
N ARG A 71 15.90 -4.01 22.16
CA ARG A 71 17.32 -3.94 21.81
C ARG A 71 17.93 -2.52 21.92
N GLY A 72 17.58 -1.81 23.01
CA GLY A 72 18.09 -0.48 23.33
C GLY A 72 17.38 0.69 22.68
N LEU A 73 16.30 0.46 21.94
CA LEU A 73 15.43 1.48 21.35
C LEU A 73 14.01 1.32 21.86
N ASN A 74 13.26 2.42 21.94
CA ASN A 74 11.83 2.38 22.19
C ASN A 74 11.11 2.28 20.84
N LEU A 75 10.62 1.10 20.51
CA LEU A 75 9.85 0.90 19.28
C LEU A 75 8.37 1.18 19.56
N HIS A 76 7.78 1.98 18.72
CA HIS A 76 6.34 2.22 18.70
C HIS A 76 5.61 0.99 18.17
N VAL A 77 4.50 0.64 18.81
CA VAL A 77 3.66 -0.50 18.45
C VAL A 77 2.21 -0.10 18.51
N ALA A 78 1.52 -0.20 17.38
CA ALA A 78 0.08 -0.09 17.29
C ALA A 78 -0.55 -1.48 17.43
N GLN A 79 -1.63 -1.62 18.22
CA GLN A 79 -2.26 -2.90 18.50
C GLN A 79 -3.79 -2.79 18.49
N ALA A 80 -4.47 -3.87 18.10
CA ALA A 80 -5.92 -4.00 18.18
C ALA A 80 -6.35 -5.46 18.37
N GLY A 81 -7.46 -5.69 19.06
CA GLY A 81 -8.05 -7.02 19.25
C GLY A 81 -7.43 -7.83 20.39
N THR A 82 -8.07 -8.95 20.74
CA THR A 82 -7.74 -9.78 21.91
C THR A 82 -6.84 -10.97 21.60
N GLY A 83 -6.89 -11.52 20.37
CA GLY A 83 -6.01 -12.59 19.95
C GLY A 83 -6.49 -14.02 20.29
N GLU A 84 -7.77 -14.22 20.46
CA GLU A 84 -8.36 -15.55 20.75
C GLU A 84 -8.05 -16.58 19.65
N LEU A 85 -7.94 -16.12 18.38
CA LEU A 85 -7.63 -16.96 17.22
C LEU A 85 -6.15 -16.90 16.80
N GLY A 86 -5.33 -16.09 17.46
CA GLY A 86 -3.91 -15.93 17.15
C GLY A 86 -3.51 -14.47 16.93
N THR A 87 -2.25 -14.28 16.52
CA THR A 87 -1.65 -12.96 16.35
C THR A 87 -1.25 -12.74 14.89
N VAL A 88 -1.58 -11.56 14.36
CA VAL A 88 -1.19 -11.08 13.03
C VAL A 88 -0.25 -9.89 13.20
N LEU A 89 0.94 -10.00 12.65
CA LEU A 89 1.98 -8.99 12.69
C LEU A 89 2.10 -8.32 11.33
N PHE A 90 1.92 -7.01 11.29
CA PHE A 90 1.93 -6.20 10.07
C PHE A 90 3.25 -5.48 9.90
N LEU A 91 3.93 -5.71 8.80
CA LEU A 91 5.28 -5.25 8.51
C LEU A 91 5.26 -4.28 7.34
N HIS A 92 5.40 -3.00 7.63
CA HIS A 92 5.30 -1.93 6.63
C HIS A 92 6.55 -1.83 5.74
N GLY A 93 6.39 -1.13 4.61
CA GLY A 93 7.45 -0.75 3.69
C GLY A 93 7.84 0.73 3.77
N PHE A 94 8.35 1.27 2.66
CA PHE A 94 8.66 2.69 2.51
C PHE A 94 7.74 3.32 1.42
N PRO A 95 7.18 4.49 1.62
CA PRO A 95 7.26 5.40 2.78
C PRO A 95 6.17 5.14 3.84
N GLU A 96 5.83 3.89 4.03
CA GLU A 96 4.76 3.47 4.93
C GLU A 96 5.25 3.46 6.40
N ILE A 97 4.29 3.33 7.30
CA ILE A 97 4.40 3.21 8.74
C ILE A 97 3.24 2.33 9.23
N TRP A 98 3.11 2.10 10.54
CA TRP A 98 1.98 1.34 11.10
C TRP A 98 0.62 1.74 10.53
N TYR A 99 0.42 3.02 10.20
CA TYR A 99 -0.86 3.60 9.75
C TYR A 99 -1.37 3.02 8.42
N SER A 100 -0.48 2.56 7.55
CA SER A 100 -0.84 1.90 6.29
C SER A 100 -1.66 0.62 6.49
N TRP A 101 -1.58 0.04 7.69
CA TRP A 101 -2.27 -1.20 8.07
C TRP A 101 -3.58 -0.99 8.83
N ARG A 102 -3.99 0.25 9.10
CA ARG A 102 -5.16 0.59 9.92
C ARG A 102 -6.43 -0.19 9.56
N HIS A 103 -6.71 -0.36 8.29
CA HIS A 103 -7.88 -1.09 7.80
C HIS A 103 -7.79 -2.60 8.08
N GLN A 104 -6.62 -3.21 7.81
CA GLN A 104 -6.36 -4.63 8.03
C GLN A 104 -6.33 -4.97 9.51
N MET A 105 -5.71 -4.13 10.32
CA MET A 105 -5.66 -4.30 11.78
C MET A 105 -7.05 -4.41 12.38
N LEU A 106 -7.96 -3.56 11.97
CA LEU A 106 -9.33 -3.53 12.47
C LEU A 106 -10.16 -4.70 11.97
N ALA A 107 -9.95 -5.11 10.71
CA ALA A 107 -10.64 -6.27 10.15
C ALA A 107 -10.24 -7.56 10.88
N VAL A 108 -8.95 -7.79 11.13
CA VAL A 108 -8.50 -8.99 11.83
C VAL A 108 -8.85 -8.95 13.32
N ALA A 109 -8.82 -7.76 13.96
CA ALA A 109 -9.27 -7.59 15.33
C ALA A 109 -10.75 -7.92 15.50
N ALA A 110 -11.60 -7.46 14.57
CA ALA A 110 -13.03 -7.78 14.54
C ALA A 110 -13.30 -9.27 14.32
N ALA A 111 -12.37 -9.98 13.68
CA ALA A 111 -12.43 -11.42 13.43
C ALA A 111 -11.87 -12.27 14.60
N GLY A 112 -11.40 -11.66 15.71
CA GLY A 112 -10.91 -12.37 16.90
C GLY A 112 -9.40 -12.58 16.96
N TYR A 113 -8.63 -11.94 16.07
CA TYR A 113 -7.17 -11.97 16.11
C TYR A 113 -6.61 -10.75 16.87
N ARG A 114 -5.37 -10.86 17.36
CA ARG A 114 -4.59 -9.71 17.81
C ARG A 114 -3.79 -9.16 16.65
N ALA A 115 -4.04 -7.92 16.27
CA ALA A 115 -3.28 -7.17 15.28
C ALA A 115 -2.15 -6.41 15.96
N ILE A 116 -0.93 -6.51 15.42
CA ILE A 116 0.24 -5.79 15.90
C ILE A 116 0.93 -5.18 14.68
N ALA A 117 1.16 -3.86 14.69
CA ALA A 117 1.88 -3.13 13.65
C ALA A 117 2.94 -2.23 14.31
N PRO A 118 4.21 -2.66 14.34
CA PRO A 118 5.29 -1.80 14.79
C PRO A 118 5.65 -0.77 13.73
N ASP A 119 6.14 0.40 14.16
CA ASP A 119 7.03 1.20 13.33
C ASP A 119 8.45 0.65 13.50
N TRP A 120 9.14 0.43 12.38
CA TRP A 120 10.54 0.02 12.43
C TRP A 120 11.40 1.05 13.14
N ARG A 121 12.56 0.61 13.68
CA ARG A 121 13.59 1.54 14.15
C ARG A 121 13.80 2.65 13.10
N GLY A 122 13.82 3.90 13.53
CA GLY A 122 14.01 5.04 12.65
C GLY A 122 12.80 5.45 11.80
N TYR A 123 11.64 4.82 11.97
CA TYR A 123 10.40 5.17 11.29
C TYR A 123 9.33 5.66 12.27
N GLY A 124 8.45 6.51 11.79
CA GLY A 124 7.23 6.92 12.49
C GLY A 124 7.47 7.45 13.91
N LEU A 125 6.97 6.72 14.89
CA LEU A 125 7.07 7.05 16.31
C LEU A 125 8.17 6.26 17.05
N SER A 126 8.92 5.40 16.37
CA SER A 126 10.03 4.65 16.94
C SER A 126 11.31 5.49 17.07
N ASP A 127 12.14 5.14 18.03
CA ASP A 127 13.44 5.79 18.22
C ASP A 127 14.35 5.65 16.99
N GLN A 128 15.17 6.65 16.77
CA GLN A 128 16.24 6.62 15.78
C GLN A 128 17.43 5.83 16.32
N PRO A 129 18.00 4.89 15.56
CA PRO A 129 19.26 4.27 15.95
C PRO A 129 20.38 5.29 15.94
N PRO A 130 21.34 5.19 16.89
CA PRO A 130 22.41 6.18 17.02
C PRO A 130 23.38 6.20 15.82
N GLU A 131 23.49 5.11 15.10
CA GLU A 131 24.38 4.93 13.94
C GLU A 131 23.57 4.41 12.73
N PRO A 132 22.80 5.26 12.04
CA PRO A 132 21.96 4.81 10.92
C PRO A 132 22.73 4.11 9.80
N GLU A 133 23.99 4.51 9.55
CA GLU A 133 24.85 3.95 8.50
C GLU A 133 25.25 2.49 8.78
N ALA A 134 25.27 2.12 10.07
CA ALA A 134 25.54 0.74 10.49
C ALA A 134 24.35 -0.22 10.24
N ALA A 135 23.18 0.32 9.88
CA ALA A 135 21.95 -0.47 9.70
C ALA A 135 22.17 -1.70 8.81
N ALA A 136 21.67 -2.83 9.27
CA ALA A 136 21.67 -4.08 8.56
C ALA A 136 20.26 -4.71 8.58
N TYR A 137 19.96 -5.55 7.60
CA TYR A 137 18.68 -6.26 7.53
C TYR A 137 18.45 -7.18 8.75
N SER A 138 19.54 -7.76 9.29
CA SER A 138 19.51 -8.57 10.51
C SER A 138 18.97 -7.80 11.72
N ASP A 139 19.19 -6.49 11.81
CA ASP A 139 18.67 -5.67 12.91
C ASP A 139 17.15 -5.72 12.98
N LEU A 140 16.47 -5.64 11.83
CA LEU A 140 15.02 -5.72 11.77
C LEU A 140 14.50 -7.12 12.11
N THR A 141 15.20 -8.17 11.67
CA THR A 141 14.85 -9.56 12.00
C THR A 141 14.97 -9.82 13.50
N GLU A 142 16.04 -9.34 14.11
CA GLU A 142 16.28 -9.47 15.53
C GLU A 142 15.33 -8.59 16.37
N ASP A 143 15.00 -7.39 15.90
CA ASP A 143 13.98 -6.54 16.53
C ASP A 143 12.62 -7.23 16.54
N LEU A 144 12.26 -7.85 15.41
CA LEU A 144 11.01 -8.57 15.28
C LEU A 144 10.93 -9.76 16.24
N LEU A 145 12.02 -10.52 16.38
CA LEU A 145 12.11 -11.62 17.33
C LEU A 145 11.97 -11.12 18.78
N ALA A 146 12.73 -10.07 19.15
CA ALA A 146 12.66 -9.46 20.47
C ALA A 146 11.29 -8.84 20.77
N LEU A 147 10.63 -8.28 19.76
CA LEU A 147 9.26 -7.75 19.88
C LEU A 147 8.25 -8.86 20.21
N LEU A 148 8.30 -9.98 19.48
CA LEU A 148 7.44 -11.14 19.76
C LEU A 148 7.67 -11.67 21.18
N ASP A 149 8.93 -11.72 21.65
CA ASP A 149 9.27 -12.15 22.99
C ASP A 149 8.73 -11.18 24.06
N ALA A 150 8.95 -9.87 23.87
CA ALA A 150 8.45 -8.83 24.78
C ALA A 150 6.92 -8.82 24.90
N LEU A 151 6.22 -9.16 23.83
CA LEU A 151 4.76 -9.25 23.78
C LEU A 151 4.23 -10.64 24.17
N SER A 152 5.12 -11.58 24.55
CA SER A 152 4.78 -12.98 24.87
C SER A 152 4.01 -13.67 23.74
N VAL A 153 4.36 -13.39 22.48
CA VAL A 153 3.76 -13.99 21.29
C VAL A 153 4.64 -15.15 20.85
N PRO A 154 4.24 -16.41 21.03
CA PRO A 154 5.06 -17.56 20.66
C PRO A 154 5.23 -17.71 19.15
N LYS A 155 4.19 -17.42 18.37
CA LYS A 155 4.20 -17.41 16.90
C LYS A 155 3.13 -16.49 16.34
N ALA A 156 3.35 -15.97 15.14
CA ALA A 156 2.45 -15.02 14.48
C ALA A 156 2.34 -15.30 12.97
N TYR A 157 1.23 -14.87 12.37
CA TYR A 157 1.16 -14.65 10.93
C TYR A 157 1.89 -13.35 10.59
N LEU A 158 2.65 -13.36 9.52
CA LEU A 158 3.36 -12.17 9.02
C LEU A 158 2.61 -11.64 7.79
N VAL A 159 2.10 -10.44 7.89
CA VAL A 159 1.45 -9.73 6.77
C VAL A 159 2.33 -8.54 6.43
N ALA A 160 2.86 -8.50 5.22
CA ALA A 160 3.95 -7.62 4.91
C ALA A 160 3.82 -6.98 3.53
N LYS A 161 4.48 -5.85 3.34
CA LYS A 161 4.46 -5.10 2.10
C LYS A 161 5.81 -4.47 1.80
N ASP A 162 6.11 -4.28 0.50
CA ASP A 162 7.33 -3.65 0.02
C ASP A 162 8.58 -4.30 0.63
N PHE A 163 9.55 -3.56 1.16
CA PHE A 163 10.70 -4.18 1.81
C PHE A 163 10.34 -4.96 3.08
N GLY A 164 9.22 -4.64 3.75
CA GLY A 164 8.69 -5.44 4.84
C GLY A 164 8.38 -6.89 4.42
N ALA A 165 8.00 -7.11 3.15
CA ALA A 165 7.84 -8.46 2.60
C ALA A 165 9.16 -9.24 2.58
N MET A 166 10.26 -8.59 2.24
CA MET A 166 11.59 -9.22 2.25
C MET A 166 11.97 -9.65 3.66
N LEU A 167 11.62 -8.83 4.66
CA LEU A 167 11.83 -9.17 6.07
C LEU A 167 10.94 -10.33 6.53
N ALA A 168 9.66 -10.36 6.12
CA ALA A 168 8.75 -11.44 6.44
C ALA A 168 9.26 -12.79 5.89
N TYR A 169 9.76 -12.80 4.66
CA TYR A 169 10.37 -13.99 4.08
C TYR A 169 11.62 -14.43 4.84
N ASP A 170 12.54 -13.50 5.14
CA ASP A 170 13.76 -13.81 5.89
C ASP A 170 13.44 -14.35 7.29
N PHE A 171 12.49 -13.72 7.97
CA PHE A 171 12.07 -14.15 9.29
C PHE A 171 11.45 -15.55 9.26
N ALA A 172 10.52 -15.81 8.35
CA ALA A 172 9.88 -17.12 8.23
C ALA A 172 10.87 -18.24 7.90
N LEU A 173 11.88 -17.96 7.07
CA LEU A 173 12.91 -18.93 6.71
C LEU A 173 13.90 -19.19 7.87
N ARG A 174 14.22 -18.18 8.69
CA ARG A 174 15.14 -18.31 9.82
C ARG A 174 14.46 -18.76 11.11
N HIS A 175 13.17 -18.44 11.27
CA HIS A 175 12.38 -18.71 12.46
C HIS A 175 11.03 -19.37 12.12
N PRO A 176 11.02 -20.54 11.47
CA PRO A 176 9.78 -21.21 11.07
C PRO A 176 8.88 -21.54 12.28
N SER A 177 9.46 -21.90 13.43
CA SER A 177 8.71 -22.16 14.66
C SER A 177 8.00 -20.93 15.25
N ARG A 178 8.39 -19.71 14.85
CA ARG A 178 7.80 -18.44 15.28
C ARG A 178 6.79 -17.89 14.27
N THR A 179 6.58 -18.58 13.14
CA THR A 179 5.75 -18.15 12.02
C THR A 179 4.60 -19.12 11.80
N CYS A 180 3.36 -18.61 11.66
CA CYS A 180 2.19 -19.40 11.33
C CYS A 180 1.93 -19.44 9.80
N GLY A 181 2.30 -18.39 9.09
CA GLY A 181 2.14 -18.20 7.66
C GLY A 181 2.60 -16.80 7.26
N VAL A 182 2.81 -16.59 5.97
CA VAL A 182 3.30 -15.33 5.40
C VAL A 182 2.37 -14.86 4.30
N MET A 183 1.83 -13.64 4.41
CA MET A 183 1.12 -12.97 3.34
C MET A 183 1.88 -11.71 2.95
N CYS A 184 2.35 -11.65 1.69
CA CYS A 184 3.13 -10.52 1.19
C CYS A 184 2.39 -9.81 0.04
N LEU A 185 2.42 -8.46 0.09
CA LEU A 185 1.79 -7.60 -0.90
C LEU A 185 2.88 -6.88 -1.71
N GLY A 186 2.78 -6.95 -3.03
CA GLY A 186 3.62 -6.23 -3.98
C GLY A 186 5.02 -6.79 -4.24
N ILE A 187 5.56 -7.63 -3.35
CA ILE A 187 6.91 -8.21 -3.52
C ILE A 187 6.85 -9.75 -3.41
N PRO A 188 7.16 -10.50 -4.48
CA PRO A 188 7.33 -11.95 -4.39
C PRO A 188 8.68 -12.32 -3.77
N PHE A 189 8.82 -13.56 -3.32
CA PHE A 189 10.13 -14.08 -2.88
C PHE A 189 11.07 -14.24 -4.07
N LEU A 190 12.19 -13.52 -4.03
CA LEU A 190 13.24 -13.56 -5.05
C LEU A 190 14.49 -14.18 -4.43
N HIS A 191 14.76 -15.46 -4.74
CA HIS A 191 16.00 -16.10 -4.33
C HIS A 191 17.19 -15.44 -5.02
N GLY A 192 18.18 -15.01 -4.24
CA GLY A 192 19.33 -14.25 -4.74
C GLY A 192 19.09 -12.74 -4.90
N GLY A 193 17.84 -12.28 -4.64
CA GLY A 193 17.50 -10.86 -4.74
C GLY A 193 17.32 -10.37 -6.18
N SER A 194 17.05 -9.07 -6.32
CA SER A 194 16.98 -8.39 -7.63
C SER A 194 18.28 -7.66 -7.92
N SER A 195 18.79 -7.83 -9.15
CA SER A 195 19.88 -7.01 -9.65
C SER A 195 19.33 -5.82 -10.42
N PHE A 196 19.71 -4.63 -9.99
CA PHE A 196 19.31 -3.37 -10.64
C PHE A 196 20.38 -2.80 -11.56
N THR A 197 21.44 -3.56 -11.87
CA THR A 197 22.58 -3.09 -12.70
C THR A 197 22.18 -2.77 -14.14
N ALA A 198 21.09 -3.35 -14.65
CA ALA A 198 20.55 -3.08 -15.97
C ALA A 198 19.51 -1.93 -15.98
N MET A 199 19.18 -1.36 -14.84
CA MET A 199 18.25 -0.25 -14.74
C MET A 199 18.92 1.06 -15.15
N PRO A 200 18.17 2.01 -15.75
CA PRO A 200 18.73 3.32 -16.10
C PRO A 200 19.23 4.06 -14.85
N GLU A 201 20.22 4.93 -15.02
CA GLU A 201 20.83 5.72 -13.92
C GLU A 201 19.80 6.53 -13.12
N GLY A 202 18.76 7.05 -13.81
CA GLY A 202 17.67 7.78 -13.16
C GLY A 202 16.70 6.95 -12.34
N PHE A 203 16.85 5.63 -12.27
CA PHE A 203 16.00 4.75 -11.49
C PHE A 203 16.08 5.09 -10.00
N TYR A 204 14.93 5.28 -9.35
CA TYR A 204 14.85 5.82 -8.00
C TYR A 204 15.68 5.05 -6.96
N ILE A 205 15.73 3.71 -7.04
CA ILE A 205 16.55 2.91 -6.11
C ILE A 205 18.04 3.22 -6.27
N LEU A 206 18.53 3.40 -7.50
CA LEU A 206 19.93 3.74 -7.75
C LEU A 206 20.25 5.13 -7.20
N ARG A 207 19.37 6.11 -7.43
CA ARG A 207 19.50 7.48 -6.92
C ARG A 207 19.52 7.52 -5.38
N TRP A 208 18.61 6.79 -4.73
CA TRP A 208 18.49 6.79 -3.27
C TRP A 208 19.54 5.92 -2.56
N ARG A 209 20.18 5.01 -3.28
CA ARG A 209 21.34 4.25 -2.76
C ARG A 209 22.61 5.11 -2.67
N GLU A 210 22.73 6.15 -3.45
CA GLU A 210 23.85 7.06 -3.41
C GLU A 210 23.81 7.92 -2.14
N PRO A 211 24.81 7.82 -1.23
CA PRO A 211 24.80 8.55 0.02
C PRO A 211 24.77 10.07 -0.21
N GLY A 212 23.87 10.77 0.48
CA GLY A 212 23.70 12.22 0.39
C GLY A 212 22.81 12.70 -0.77
N ARG A 213 22.59 11.89 -1.81
CA ARG A 213 21.82 12.32 -2.98
C ARG A 213 20.32 12.47 -2.67
N ALA A 214 19.71 11.45 -2.08
CA ALA A 214 18.30 11.52 -1.68
C ALA A 214 18.08 12.54 -0.56
N GLU A 215 19.02 12.69 0.35
CA GLU A 215 18.95 13.73 1.40
C GLU A 215 19.00 15.14 0.79
N ALA A 216 19.82 15.36 -0.22
CA ALA A 216 19.88 16.64 -0.94
C ALA A 216 18.60 16.88 -1.75
N ASP A 217 18.04 15.83 -2.38
CA ASP A 217 16.78 15.90 -3.13
C ASP A 217 15.59 16.23 -2.19
N PHE A 218 15.41 15.48 -1.13
CA PHE A 218 14.32 15.66 -0.18
C PHE A 218 14.45 16.97 0.61
N GLY A 219 15.67 17.36 0.94
CA GLY A 219 15.97 18.60 1.66
C GLY A 219 15.63 19.89 0.91
N ARG A 220 15.27 19.81 -0.38
CA ARG A 220 14.78 20.96 -1.16
C ARG A 220 13.34 21.36 -0.78
N TYR A 221 12.62 20.50 -0.09
CA TYR A 221 11.19 20.63 0.13
C TYR A 221 10.81 20.31 1.57
N ASP A 222 9.61 20.70 1.97
CA ASP A 222 9.02 20.24 3.22
C ASP A 222 8.61 18.75 3.16
N VAL A 223 8.41 18.15 4.31
CA VAL A 223 8.07 16.73 4.43
C VAL A 223 6.77 16.41 3.71
N LYS A 224 5.76 17.31 3.78
CA LYS A 224 4.47 17.13 3.07
C LYS A 224 4.70 16.92 1.59
N ARG A 225 5.54 17.77 0.97
CA ARG A 225 5.85 17.69 -0.45
C ARG A 225 6.55 16.38 -0.81
N VAL A 226 7.50 15.93 0.01
CA VAL A 226 8.22 14.66 -0.23
C VAL A 226 7.27 13.48 -0.17
N VAL A 227 6.46 13.37 0.89
CA VAL A 227 5.48 12.28 1.05
C VAL A 227 4.46 12.29 -0.08
N HIS A 228 3.87 13.45 -0.38
CA HIS A 228 2.93 13.64 -1.48
C HIS A 228 3.50 13.12 -2.80
N THR A 229 4.71 13.52 -3.15
CA THR A 229 5.37 13.11 -4.38
C THR A 229 5.58 11.59 -4.45
N ILE A 230 6.08 10.98 -3.37
CA ILE A 230 6.34 9.53 -3.34
C ILE A 230 5.04 8.73 -3.49
N TYR A 231 3.97 9.12 -2.78
CA TYR A 231 2.68 8.45 -2.91
C TYR A 231 2.10 8.54 -4.32
N ILE A 232 2.25 9.67 -4.99
CA ILE A 232 1.85 9.82 -6.40
C ILE A 232 2.67 8.90 -7.29
N LEU A 233 3.99 8.94 -7.17
CA LEU A 233 4.89 8.20 -8.06
C LEU A 233 4.70 6.69 -7.91
N PHE A 234 4.60 6.19 -6.69
CA PHE A 234 4.44 4.76 -6.41
C PHE A 234 3.02 4.24 -6.66
N SER A 235 2.04 5.14 -6.81
CA SER A 235 0.68 4.77 -7.23
C SER A 235 0.55 4.60 -8.74
N ARG A 236 1.55 5.02 -9.52
CA ARG A 236 1.58 4.85 -10.96
C ARG A 236 2.07 3.44 -11.34
N SER A 237 1.77 3.04 -12.57
CA SER A 237 2.29 1.77 -13.11
C SER A 237 3.70 1.90 -13.68
N GLU A 238 4.24 3.09 -13.80
CA GLU A 238 5.58 3.35 -14.32
C GLU A 238 6.61 3.33 -13.20
N ILE A 239 7.77 2.76 -13.50
CA ILE A 239 8.92 2.81 -12.60
C ILE A 239 9.40 4.26 -12.49
N PRO A 240 9.45 4.84 -11.28
CA PRO A 240 9.98 6.20 -11.12
C PRO A 240 11.42 6.30 -11.60
N THR A 241 11.63 7.09 -12.67
CA THR A 241 12.93 7.24 -13.31
C THR A 241 13.12 8.72 -13.69
N ALA A 242 14.07 9.37 -13.06
CA ALA A 242 14.43 10.75 -13.34
C ALA A 242 15.34 10.85 -14.57
N LYS A 243 15.31 12.00 -15.25
CA LYS A 243 16.28 12.34 -16.28
C LYS A 243 17.61 12.77 -15.67
N GLU A 244 18.63 12.98 -16.50
CA GLU A 244 19.97 13.40 -16.07
C GLU A 244 19.96 14.73 -15.27
N ASP A 245 19.10 15.67 -15.68
CA ASP A 245 18.95 17.00 -15.10
C ASP A 245 17.85 17.09 -14.01
N GLN A 246 17.30 15.96 -13.59
CA GLN A 246 16.19 15.87 -12.64
C GLN A 246 16.56 14.97 -11.45
N GLU A 247 15.90 15.21 -10.32
CA GLU A 247 15.84 14.28 -9.20
C GLU A 247 14.43 13.66 -9.08
N ILE A 248 14.28 12.68 -8.20
CA ILE A 248 13.01 11.92 -8.09
C ILE A 248 11.84 12.82 -7.67
N THR A 249 12.10 13.80 -6.78
CA THR A 249 11.04 14.72 -6.33
C THR A 249 10.59 15.71 -7.42
N ASP A 250 11.32 15.81 -8.54
CA ASP A 250 10.92 16.64 -9.69
C ASP A 250 9.88 15.96 -10.60
N LEU A 251 9.61 14.65 -10.41
CA LEU A 251 8.70 13.88 -11.24
C LEU A 251 7.21 14.14 -10.96
N ALA A 252 6.90 14.78 -9.85
CA ALA A 252 5.56 15.27 -9.51
C ALA A 252 5.67 16.56 -8.68
N ASP A 253 4.62 17.36 -8.66
CA ASP A 253 4.53 18.58 -7.86
C ASP A 253 3.19 18.68 -7.11
N LEU A 254 3.03 19.68 -6.24
CA LEU A 254 1.81 19.85 -5.44
C LEU A 254 0.56 20.15 -6.28
N SER A 255 0.70 20.48 -7.57
CA SER A 255 -0.43 20.60 -8.48
C SER A 255 -0.89 19.27 -9.06
N THR A 256 -0.05 18.24 -8.94
CA THR A 256 -0.41 16.85 -9.29
C THR A 256 -1.39 16.32 -8.23
N PRO A 257 -2.61 15.92 -8.61
CA PRO A 257 -3.59 15.45 -7.64
C PRO A 257 -3.13 14.16 -6.97
N LEU A 258 -3.47 14.02 -5.68
CA LEU A 258 -3.34 12.75 -4.97
C LEU A 258 -4.16 11.65 -5.65
N PRO A 259 -3.76 10.38 -5.52
CA PRO A 259 -4.62 9.27 -5.89
C PRO A 259 -5.98 9.37 -5.17
N GLU A 260 -7.08 9.01 -5.84
CA GLU A 260 -8.44 9.17 -5.29
C GLU A 260 -8.66 8.47 -3.94
N TRP A 261 -7.91 7.41 -3.68
CA TRP A 261 -7.96 6.62 -2.46
C TRP A 261 -7.12 7.19 -1.30
N PHE A 262 -6.19 8.12 -1.58
CA PHE A 262 -5.28 8.72 -0.60
C PHE A 262 -5.71 10.15 -0.32
N THR A 263 -6.23 10.40 0.89
CA THR A 263 -6.84 11.68 1.24
C THR A 263 -5.83 12.71 1.75
N GLU A 264 -6.22 13.97 1.84
CA GLU A 264 -5.41 15.01 2.48
C GLU A 264 -5.21 14.74 3.97
N GLU A 265 -6.18 14.09 4.63
CA GLU A 265 -6.08 13.65 6.01
C GLU A 265 -5.02 12.55 6.16
N ASP A 266 -5.00 11.55 5.27
CA ASP A 266 -3.95 10.54 5.24
C ASP A 266 -2.58 11.18 5.04
N LEU A 267 -2.45 12.07 4.06
CA LEU A 267 -1.22 12.81 3.81
C LEU A 267 -0.76 13.59 5.05
N ALA A 268 -1.69 14.21 5.79
CA ALA A 268 -1.36 14.93 7.01
C ALA A 268 -0.82 14.01 8.11
N VAL A 269 -1.39 12.82 8.27
CA VAL A 269 -0.89 11.80 9.23
C VAL A 269 0.53 11.37 8.86
N TYR A 270 0.76 10.95 7.62
CA TYR A 270 2.10 10.56 7.16
C TYR A 270 3.10 11.69 7.30
N THR A 271 2.73 12.92 6.92
CA THR A 271 3.58 14.11 7.08
C THR A 271 3.99 14.29 8.53
N SER A 272 3.04 14.29 9.47
CA SER A 272 3.32 14.54 10.88
C SER A 272 4.26 13.48 11.50
N LEU A 273 4.19 12.24 11.04
CA LEU A 273 5.02 11.15 11.52
C LEU A 273 6.42 11.20 10.90
N TYR A 274 6.54 11.53 9.61
CA TYR A 274 7.82 11.75 8.96
C TYR A 274 8.52 13.06 9.38
N GLU A 275 7.79 14.08 9.83
CA GLU A 275 8.38 15.25 10.49
C GLU A 275 9.11 14.88 11.78
N LYS A 276 8.66 13.83 12.48
CA LYS A 276 9.32 13.33 13.70
C LYS A 276 10.50 12.41 13.36
N SER A 277 10.32 11.43 12.49
CA SER A 277 11.34 10.44 12.18
C SER A 277 12.38 10.93 11.16
N GLY A 278 12.00 11.83 10.27
CA GLY A 278 12.83 12.19 9.11
C GLY A 278 12.99 11.03 8.12
N PHE A 279 13.92 11.21 7.18
CA PHE A 279 14.18 10.22 6.12
C PHE A 279 15.57 9.57 6.20
N VAL A 280 16.40 9.94 7.19
CA VAL A 280 17.78 9.44 7.28
C VAL A 280 17.81 7.90 7.36
N TYR A 281 17.14 7.33 8.34
CA TYR A 281 17.08 5.87 8.47
C TYR A 281 16.25 5.21 7.35
N PRO A 282 15.08 5.72 6.95
CA PRO A 282 14.33 5.22 5.80
C PRO A 282 15.10 5.14 4.48
N LEU A 283 16.12 5.98 4.27
CA LEU A 283 17.02 5.90 3.12
C LEU A 283 18.14 4.85 3.30
N GLN A 284 18.55 4.57 4.54
CA GLN A 284 19.47 3.47 4.83
C GLN A 284 18.77 2.12 4.67
N MET A 285 17.58 2.00 5.24
CA MET A 285 16.77 0.79 5.23
C MET A 285 15.45 1.06 4.50
N PRO A 286 15.24 0.52 3.28
CA PRO A 286 15.96 -0.63 2.70
C PRO A 286 17.14 -0.27 1.77
N TYR A 287 17.17 0.91 1.18
CA TYR A 287 17.90 1.18 -0.06
C TYR A 287 19.40 0.90 0.01
N ARG A 288 20.09 1.37 1.06
CA ARG A 288 21.54 1.23 1.22
C ARG A 288 21.96 -0.04 1.94
N SER A 289 21.02 -0.74 2.58
CA SER A 289 21.30 -1.96 3.36
C SER A 289 20.99 -3.25 2.62
N LEU A 290 20.31 -3.20 1.46
CA LEU A 290 19.93 -4.40 0.70
C LEU A 290 21.12 -5.31 0.38
N HIS A 291 22.28 -4.73 0.05
CA HIS A 291 23.49 -5.49 -0.27
C HIS A 291 24.15 -6.15 0.96
N LYS A 292 23.76 -5.73 2.19
CA LYS A 292 24.24 -6.32 3.44
C LYS A 292 23.39 -7.52 3.89
N ARG A 293 22.32 -7.85 3.15
CA ARG A 293 21.46 -8.99 3.47
C ARG A 293 22.24 -10.30 3.30
N GLN A 294 22.22 -11.10 4.36
CA GLN A 294 22.86 -12.41 4.32
C GLN A 294 22.00 -13.38 3.50
N PRO A 295 22.54 -14.03 2.47
CA PRO A 295 21.79 -15.01 1.70
C PRO A 295 21.40 -16.21 2.57
N ILE A 296 20.27 -16.81 2.27
CA ILE A 296 19.83 -18.07 2.88
C ILE A 296 20.15 -19.17 1.86
N GLU A 297 20.99 -20.12 2.26
CA GLU A 297 21.28 -21.27 1.45
C GLU A 297 20.08 -22.24 1.47
N ASP A 298 19.69 -22.74 0.29
CA ASP A 298 18.58 -23.68 0.10
C ASP A 298 17.27 -23.26 0.84
N PRO A 299 16.70 -22.08 0.55
CA PRO A 299 15.53 -21.58 1.26
C PRO A 299 14.32 -22.47 0.97
N LYS A 300 13.64 -22.90 2.04
CA LYS A 300 12.41 -23.67 1.94
C LYS A 300 11.43 -23.23 3.02
N PHE A 301 10.28 -22.71 2.61
CA PHE A 301 9.23 -22.34 3.56
C PHE A 301 8.54 -23.58 4.10
N GLU A 302 8.47 -23.68 5.43
CA GLU A 302 7.74 -24.71 6.16
C GLU A 302 6.31 -24.27 6.51
N VAL A 303 5.95 -23.05 6.14
CA VAL A 303 4.67 -22.39 6.42
C VAL A 303 4.00 -21.96 5.12
N PRO A 304 2.67 -21.79 5.10
CA PRO A 304 1.96 -21.30 3.92
C PRO A 304 2.45 -19.89 3.54
N VAL A 305 2.56 -19.67 2.23
CA VAL A 305 2.95 -18.39 1.64
C VAL A 305 1.87 -17.90 0.70
N PHE A 306 1.39 -16.70 0.92
CA PHE A 306 0.41 -16.04 0.06
C PHE A 306 0.97 -14.73 -0.49
N VAL A 307 1.05 -14.62 -1.82
CA VAL A 307 1.50 -13.40 -2.51
C VAL A 307 0.29 -12.73 -3.16
N VAL A 308 0.10 -11.46 -2.86
CA VAL A 308 -0.94 -10.61 -3.46
C VAL A 308 -0.27 -9.49 -4.24
N MET A 309 -0.55 -9.42 -5.53
CA MET A 309 0.01 -8.41 -6.43
C MET A 309 -1.08 -7.48 -6.95
N GLY A 310 -0.83 -6.20 -6.99
CA GLY A 310 -1.63 -5.28 -7.80
C GLY A 310 -1.25 -5.44 -9.27
N GLU A 311 -2.22 -5.55 -10.18
CA GLU A 311 -1.91 -5.70 -11.63
C GLU A 311 -1.23 -4.45 -12.22
N LYS A 312 -1.41 -3.30 -11.57
CA LYS A 312 -0.80 -2.01 -11.94
C LYS A 312 0.44 -1.67 -11.09
N ASP A 313 0.86 -2.56 -10.20
CA ASP A 313 2.07 -2.34 -9.39
C ASP A 313 3.31 -2.29 -10.28
N TYR A 314 4.03 -1.18 -10.26
CA TYR A 314 5.24 -0.98 -11.06
C TYR A 314 6.34 -1.99 -10.73
N VAL A 315 6.33 -2.58 -9.55
CA VAL A 315 7.30 -3.61 -9.12
C VAL A 315 7.27 -4.84 -10.01
N ILE A 316 6.14 -5.15 -10.65
CA ILE A 316 6.07 -6.25 -11.63
C ILE A 316 7.08 -6.05 -12.78
N LYS A 317 7.39 -4.79 -13.10
CA LYS A 317 8.35 -4.43 -14.17
C LYS A 317 9.80 -4.50 -13.71
N PHE A 318 10.08 -4.80 -12.44
CA PHE A 318 11.45 -4.98 -11.99
C PHE A 318 12.07 -6.24 -12.60
N PRO A 319 13.41 -6.23 -12.86
CA PRO A 319 14.09 -7.37 -13.45
C PRO A 319 13.81 -8.67 -12.68
N GLY A 320 13.28 -9.67 -13.39
CA GLY A 320 13.01 -11.00 -12.86
C GLY A 320 11.67 -11.18 -12.12
N VAL A 321 10.99 -10.12 -11.69
CA VAL A 321 9.76 -10.21 -10.87
C VAL A 321 8.64 -10.91 -11.64
N GLU A 322 8.31 -10.43 -12.84
CA GLU A 322 7.26 -11.04 -13.65
C GLU A 322 7.56 -12.52 -13.98
N ALA A 323 8.81 -12.82 -14.28
CA ALA A 323 9.23 -14.19 -14.56
C ALA A 323 9.01 -15.11 -13.35
N VAL A 324 9.41 -14.68 -12.14
CA VAL A 324 9.26 -15.47 -10.91
C VAL A 324 7.79 -15.70 -10.59
N LEU A 325 6.92 -14.71 -10.82
CA LEU A 325 5.47 -14.82 -10.59
C LEU A 325 4.77 -15.80 -11.55
N LYS A 326 5.34 -16.02 -12.78
CA LYS A 326 4.66 -16.79 -13.84
C LYS A 326 5.28 -18.14 -14.16
N ASN A 327 6.53 -18.40 -13.76
CA ASN A 327 7.29 -19.57 -14.24
C ASN A 327 7.38 -20.73 -13.23
N GLY A 328 6.65 -20.67 -12.12
CA GLY A 328 6.68 -21.72 -11.10
C GLY A 328 7.98 -21.77 -10.28
N THR A 329 8.76 -20.68 -10.27
CA THR A 329 10.02 -20.66 -9.50
C THR A 329 9.76 -20.59 -8.00
N MET A 330 8.73 -19.87 -7.56
CA MET A 330 8.42 -19.74 -6.13
C MET A 330 7.96 -21.06 -5.51
N GLU A 331 7.28 -21.90 -6.25
CA GLU A 331 6.79 -23.21 -5.79
C GLU A 331 7.93 -24.14 -5.37
N LYS A 332 9.14 -23.94 -5.89
CA LYS A 332 10.32 -24.69 -5.46
C LYS A 332 10.72 -24.39 -4.02
N PHE A 333 10.47 -23.17 -3.57
CA PHE A 333 10.81 -22.69 -2.24
C PHE A 333 9.64 -22.74 -1.27
N ALA A 334 8.42 -22.56 -1.77
CA ALA A 334 7.17 -22.50 -1.00
C ALA A 334 6.20 -23.57 -1.54
N PRO A 335 6.21 -24.80 -1.00
CA PRO A 335 5.32 -25.87 -1.45
C PRO A 335 3.83 -25.55 -1.24
N ASP A 336 3.49 -24.78 -0.21
CA ASP A 336 2.14 -24.25 0.03
C ASP A 336 2.09 -22.76 -0.36
N LEU A 337 2.07 -22.53 -1.67
CA LEU A 337 2.05 -21.18 -2.26
C LEU A 337 0.71 -20.86 -2.89
N LYS A 338 0.22 -19.67 -2.59
CA LYS A 338 -0.88 -19.03 -3.32
C LYS A 338 -0.43 -17.69 -3.88
N ILE A 339 -0.78 -17.40 -5.14
CA ILE A 339 -0.57 -16.09 -5.76
C ILE A 339 -1.91 -15.57 -6.25
N THR A 340 -2.23 -14.32 -5.94
CA THR A 340 -3.47 -13.67 -6.38
C THR A 340 -3.17 -12.26 -6.87
N TYR A 341 -3.93 -11.83 -7.88
CA TYR A 341 -3.82 -10.48 -8.44
C TYR A 341 -5.08 -9.68 -8.10
N ILE A 342 -4.90 -8.39 -7.79
CA ILE A 342 -5.99 -7.44 -7.62
C ILE A 342 -6.03 -6.56 -8.87
N PRO A 343 -7.10 -6.64 -9.70
CA PRO A 343 -7.27 -5.77 -10.85
C PRO A 343 -7.20 -4.29 -10.45
N GLU A 344 -6.56 -3.47 -11.29
CA GLU A 344 -6.34 -2.03 -11.05
C GLU A 344 -5.54 -1.71 -9.77
N GLY A 345 -5.08 -2.71 -9.02
CA GLY A 345 -4.27 -2.51 -7.82
C GLY A 345 -2.90 -1.91 -8.15
N SER A 346 -2.55 -0.81 -7.50
CA SER A 346 -1.22 -0.19 -7.54
C SER A 346 -0.31 -0.75 -6.45
N HIS A 347 0.82 -0.11 -6.23
CA HIS A 347 1.76 -0.52 -5.18
C HIS A 347 1.14 -0.50 -3.78
N PHE A 348 0.26 0.45 -3.46
CA PHE A 348 -0.39 0.59 -2.15
C PHE A 348 -1.74 -0.13 -2.07
N VAL A 349 -1.79 -1.37 -2.52
CA VAL A 349 -3.03 -2.13 -2.71
C VAL A 349 -3.86 -2.29 -1.43
N GLN A 350 -3.24 -2.35 -0.23
CA GLN A 350 -3.93 -2.50 1.05
C GLN A 350 -4.67 -1.23 1.50
N GLU A 351 -4.23 -0.06 1.03
CA GLU A 351 -4.91 1.22 1.25
C GLU A 351 -5.88 1.55 0.10
N GLN A 352 -5.53 1.17 -1.12
CA GLN A 352 -6.35 1.41 -2.31
C GLN A 352 -7.60 0.51 -2.35
N PHE A 353 -7.48 -0.75 -1.97
CA PHE A 353 -8.57 -1.75 -1.98
C PHE A 353 -8.65 -2.48 -0.62
N PRO A 354 -8.90 -1.74 0.49
CA PRO A 354 -8.82 -2.31 1.83
C PRO A 354 -9.78 -3.48 2.03
N ASP A 355 -11.02 -3.40 1.53
CA ASP A 355 -12.00 -4.47 1.68
C ASP A 355 -11.57 -5.74 0.96
N LYS A 356 -10.98 -5.61 -0.24
CA LYS A 356 -10.50 -6.77 -0.99
C LYS A 356 -9.30 -7.43 -0.33
N VAL A 357 -8.36 -6.64 0.19
CA VAL A 357 -7.21 -7.17 0.93
C VAL A 357 -7.68 -7.80 2.25
N ASN A 358 -8.66 -7.21 2.94
CA ASN A 358 -9.25 -7.79 4.15
C ASN A 358 -9.91 -9.15 3.87
N GLU A 359 -10.69 -9.27 2.79
CA GLU A 359 -11.29 -10.54 2.37
C GLU A 359 -10.21 -11.62 2.14
N LEU A 360 -9.16 -11.29 1.39
CA LEU A 360 -8.06 -12.21 1.09
C LEU A 360 -7.29 -12.61 2.36
N LEU A 361 -7.01 -11.65 3.24
CA LEU A 361 -6.32 -11.88 4.50
C LEU A 361 -7.14 -12.78 5.43
N LEU A 362 -8.40 -12.46 5.66
CA LEU A 362 -9.26 -13.26 6.53
C LEU A 362 -9.48 -14.68 5.98
N GLY A 363 -9.56 -14.83 4.65
CA GLY A 363 -9.57 -16.13 3.99
C GLY A 363 -8.30 -16.92 4.28
N PHE A 364 -7.13 -16.30 4.10
CA PHE A 364 -5.84 -16.93 4.38
C PHE A 364 -5.70 -17.40 5.85
N LEU A 365 -6.08 -16.53 6.80
CA LEU A 365 -6.04 -16.86 8.23
C LEU A 365 -6.97 -18.02 8.59
N LYS A 366 -8.16 -18.07 7.97
CA LYS A 366 -9.15 -19.14 8.19
C LYS A 366 -8.69 -20.48 7.60
N ASP A 367 -8.06 -20.45 6.43
CA ASP A 367 -7.56 -21.65 5.75
C ASP A 367 -6.36 -22.29 6.47
N HIS A 368 -5.64 -21.52 7.28
CA HIS A 368 -4.43 -21.96 7.99
C HIS A 368 -4.50 -21.63 9.49
N PRO A 369 -5.43 -22.20 10.27
CA PRO A 369 -5.59 -21.90 11.69
C PRO A 369 -4.34 -22.24 12.49
N VAL A 370 -4.09 -21.46 13.57
CA VAL A 370 -3.01 -21.77 14.53
C VAL A 370 -3.36 -23.09 15.23
N ALA A 371 -2.49 -24.08 15.05
CA ALA A 371 -2.62 -25.37 15.73
C ALA A 371 -2.24 -25.28 17.21
#